data_c9b8e40df578d4608417679e4f47a8be
#
_entry.id   c9b8e40df578d4608417679e4f47a8be
#
_cell.length_a   1.000
_cell.length_b   1.000
_cell.length_c   1.000
_cell.angle_alpha   90.00
_cell.angle_beta   90.00
_cell.angle_gamma   90.00
#
_symmetry.space_group_name_H-M   'P 1'
#
loop_
_entity.id
_entity.type
_entity.pdbx_description
1 polymer ?
#
loop_
_entity_poly.entity_id
_entity_poly.type
_entity_poly.pdbx_seq_one_letter_code
_entity_poly.pdbx_strand_id
1 'polypeptide(L)'
;MKKFKIANLVSTGLLTALMLMSAGMYIFNHAEMAATFLSLGFPDYLLYPLAAAKIMGLLALWFSKSNALKEWAYAGFFFNALLALAAHLGAGDGEFPGAVMALILIGISYCTWGKLAKGE
;
A
#
# COMPACT_ATOMS: atom_id res chain seq x y z
N MET A 1 15.44 17.30 -11.33
CA MET A 1 14.16 17.77 -10.82
C MET A 1 14.01 17.53 -9.35
N LYS A 2 14.53 18.47 -8.62
CA LYS A 2 14.60 18.36 -7.17
C LYS A 2 13.22 18.21 -6.52
N LYS A 3 12.22 18.97 -7.03
CA LYS A 3 10.86 18.91 -6.48
C LYS A 3 10.23 17.54 -6.64
N PHE A 4 10.45 16.87 -7.76
CA PHE A 4 9.90 15.53 -7.98
C PHE A 4 10.60 14.49 -7.11
N LYS A 5 11.91 14.65 -6.90
CA LYS A 5 12.66 13.75 -6.02
C LYS A 5 12.17 13.86 -4.58
N ILE A 6 11.98 15.08 -4.09
CA ILE A 6 11.47 15.32 -2.74
C ILE A 6 10.06 14.76 -2.60
N ALA A 7 9.17 15.06 -3.56
CA ALA A 7 7.81 14.55 -3.53
C ALA A 7 7.78 13.03 -3.57
N ASN A 8 8.62 12.40 -4.38
CA ASN A 8 8.71 10.95 -4.44
C ASN A 8 9.19 10.36 -3.12
N LEU A 9 10.24 10.91 -2.54
CA LEU A 9 10.77 10.42 -1.26
C LEU A 9 9.74 10.57 -0.13
N VAL A 10 9.07 11.71 -0.06
CA VAL A 10 8.07 11.94 0.99
C VAL A 10 6.87 11.01 0.81
N SER A 11 6.31 10.93 -0.39
CA SER A 11 5.13 10.10 -0.61
C SER A 11 5.43 8.62 -0.44
N THR A 12 6.57 8.15 -0.95
CA THR A 12 6.99 6.76 -0.79
C THR A 12 7.31 6.43 0.66
N GLY A 13 7.93 7.37 1.37
CA GLY A 13 8.22 7.21 2.80
C GLY A 13 6.95 7.10 3.63
N LEU A 14 5.97 7.97 3.39
CA LEU A 14 4.69 7.90 4.09
C LEU A 14 3.92 6.64 3.74
N LEU A 15 3.94 6.24 2.47
CA LEU A 15 3.33 4.98 2.03
C LEU A 15 4.00 3.80 2.75
N THR A 16 5.32 3.82 2.85
CA THR A 16 6.08 2.77 3.55
C THR A 16 5.65 2.68 5.00
N ALA A 17 5.53 3.82 5.69
CA ALA A 17 5.08 3.83 7.08
C ALA A 17 3.68 3.23 7.23
N LEU A 18 2.74 3.60 6.34
CA LEU A 18 1.40 3.05 6.37
C LEU A 18 1.39 1.54 6.13
N MET A 19 2.16 1.07 5.14
CA MET A 19 2.18 -0.35 4.79
C MET A 19 2.87 -1.18 5.86
N LEU A 20 3.95 -0.68 6.46
CA LEU A 20 4.61 -1.38 7.55
C LEU A 20 3.73 -1.46 8.78
N MET A 21 3.02 -0.38 9.10
CA MET A 21 2.08 -0.40 10.21
C MET A 21 0.97 -1.41 9.96
N SER A 22 0.42 -1.43 8.77
CA SER A 22 -0.64 -2.37 8.38
C SER A 22 -0.13 -3.82 8.44
N ALA A 23 1.04 -4.10 7.84
CA ALA A 23 1.62 -5.44 7.86
C ALA A 23 1.94 -5.87 9.29
N GLY A 24 2.47 -4.96 10.11
CA GLY A 24 2.73 -5.23 11.52
C GLY A 24 1.47 -5.61 12.29
N MET A 25 0.37 -4.88 12.06
CA MET A 25 -0.90 -5.21 12.68
C MET A 25 -1.41 -6.59 12.25
N TYR A 26 -1.22 -6.95 10.98
CA TYR A 26 -1.63 -8.25 10.48
C TYR A 26 -0.86 -9.40 11.16
N ILE A 27 0.39 -9.16 11.53
CA ILE A 27 1.24 -10.17 12.16
C ILE A 27 1.09 -10.17 13.68
N PHE A 28 1.19 -8.99 14.32
CA PHE A 28 1.24 -8.88 15.78
C PHE A 28 -0.14 -8.79 16.42
N ASN A 29 -1.14 -8.25 15.73
CA ASN A 29 -2.52 -8.20 16.21
C ASN A 29 -3.41 -9.10 15.36
N HIS A 30 -2.93 -10.32 15.09
CA HIS A 30 -3.58 -11.22 14.16
C HIS A 30 -5.04 -11.51 14.53
N ALA A 31 -5.32 -11.73 15.81
CA ALA A 31 -6.68 -12.07 16.24
C ALA A 31 -7.67 -10.94 15.92
N GLU A 32 -7.30 -9.69 16.18
CA GLU A 32 -8.15 -8.54 15.90
C GLU A 32 -8.34 -8.34 14.39
N MET A 33 -7.25 -8.49 13.64
CA MET A 33 -7.30 -8.34 12.19
C MET A 33 -8.09 -9.46 11.53
N ALA A 34 -7.98 -10.69 12.06
CA ALA A 34 -8.76 -11.82 11.56
C ALA A 34 -10.25 -11.54 11.76
N ALA A 35 -10.65 -11.04 12.92
CA ALA A 35 -12.04 -10.68 13.19
C ALA A 35 -12.52 -9.59 12.24
N THR A 36 -11.67 -8.58 11.96
CA THR A 36 -12.00 -7.50 11.02
C THR A 36 -12.18 -8.05 9.61
N PHE A 37 -11.27 -8.92 9.16
CA PHE A 37 -11.37 -9.51 7.82
C PHE A 37 -12.66 -10.32 7.67
N LEU A 38 -13.00 -11.13 8.67
CA LEU A 38 -14.22 -11.92 8.63
C LEU A 38 -15.46 -11.02 8.60
N SER A 39 -15.45 -9.92 9.34
CA SER A 39 -16.57 -8.97 9.34
C SER A 39 -16.72 -8.26 8.00
N LEU A 40 -15.63 -8.11 7.24
CA LEU A 40 -15.65 -7.51 5.91
C LEU A 40 -15.95 -8.53 4.80
N GLY A 41 -16.08 -9.80 5.15
CA GLY A 41 -16.37 -10.86 4.18
C GLY A 41 -15.15 -11.50 3.57
N PHE A 42 -13.95 -11.27 4.12
CA PHE A 42 -12.71 -11.87 3.63
C PHE A 42 -12.27 -13.02 4.52
N PRO A 43 -11.66 -14.07 3.94
CA PRO A 43 -11.06 -15.13 4.74
C PRO A 43 -9.89 -14.61 5.57
N ASP A 44 -9.76 -15.09 6.80
CA ASP A 44 -8.69 -14.65 7.68
C ASP A 44 -7.31 -15.21 7.28
N TYR A 45 -7.26 -16.26 6.50
CA TYR A 45 -5.97 -16.81 6.02
C TYR A 45 -5.24 -15.86 5.07
N LEU A 46 -5.91 -14.82 4.56
CA LEU A 46 -5.27 -13.82 3.69
C LEU A 46 -4.29 -12.91 4.43
N LEU A 47 -4.36 -12.86 5.78
CA LEU A 47 -3.55 -11.90 6.55
C LEU A 47 -2.06 -12.06 6.32
N TYR A 48 -1.52 -13.27 6.44
CA TYR A 48 -0.09 -13.50 6.27
C TYR A 48 0.38 -13.31 4.82
N PRO A 49 -0.31 -13.86 3.81
CA PRO A 49 0.07 -13.56 2.42
C PRO A 49 0.04 -12.08 2.08
N LEU A 50 -0.96 -11.33 2.59
CA LEU A 50 -1.04 -9.90 2.34
C LEU A 50 0.08 -9.14 3.02
N ALA A 51 0.41 -9.51 4.27
CA ALA A 51 1.54 -8.88 4.97
C ALA A 51 2.84 -9.14 4.23
N ALA A 52 3.08 -10.37 3.78
CA ALA A 52 4.27 -10.72 3.00
C ALA A 52 4.32 -9.93 1.69
N ALA A 53 3.19 -9.83 0.99
CA ALA A 53 3.12 -9.08 -0.26
C ALA A 53 3.42 -7.60 -0.06
N LYS A 54 2.93 -7.00 1.03
CA LYS A 54 3.21 -5.61 1.35
C LYS A 54 4.69 -5.38 1.59
N ILE A 55 5.33 -6.24 2.37
CA ILE A 55 6.75 -6.14 2.64
C ILE A 55 7.57 -6.32 1.37
N MET A 56 7.25 -7.33 0.56
CA MET A 56 7.95 -7.57 -0.70
C MET A 56 7.78 -6.39 -1.67
N GLY A 57 6.58 -5.81 -1.72
CA GLY A 57 6.32 -4.64 -2.54
C GLY A 57 7.15 -3.44 -2.11
N LEU A 58 7.27 -3.21 -0.81
CA LEU A 58 8.10 -2.12 -0.29
C LEU A 58 9.57 -2.32 -0.62
N LEU A 59 10.07 -3.55 -0.50
CA LEU A 59 11.45 -3.87 -0.89
C LEU A 59 11.66 -3.59 -2.37
N ALA A 60 10.68 -3.92 -3.22
CA ALA A 60 10.77 -3.64 -4.65
C ALA A 60 10.83 -2.13 -4.93
N LEU A 61 10.01 -1.33 -4.24
CA LEU A 61 10.00 0.12 -4.43
C LEU A 61 11.31 0.78 -4.06
N TRP A 62 11.95 0.32 -2.99
CA TRP A 62 13.16 0.95 -2.48
C TRP A 62 14.44 0.40 -3.08
N PHE A 63 14.49 -0.90 -3.36
CA PHE A 63 15.75 -1.57 -3.69
C PHE A 63 15.81 -2.15 -5.09
N SER A 64 14.67 -2.39 -5.76
CA SER A 64 14.69 -2.97 -7.10
C SER A 64 15.16 -1.97 -8.13
N LYS A 65 15.95 -2.45 -9.09
CA LYS A 65 16.35 -1.66 -10.27
C LYS A 65 15.45 -1.96 -11.47
N SER A 66 14.58 -2.96 -11.36
CA SER A 66 13.67 -3.32 -12.44
C SER A 66 12.44 -2.42 -12.43
N ASN A 67 12.21 -1.71 -13.53
CA ASN A 67 11.02 -0.88 -13.67
C ASN A 67 9.75 -1.73 -13.69
N ALA A 68 9.81 -2.91 -14.31
CA ALA A 68 8.67 -3.81 -14.34
C ALA A 68 8.27 -4.26 -12.94
N LEU A 69 9.25 -4.60 -12.11
CA LEU A 69 8.98 -5.05 -10.75
C LEU A 69 8.39 -3.93 -9.88
N LYS A 70 8.90 -2.70 -10.06
CA LYS A 70 8.33 -1.54 -9.38
C LYS A 70 6.89 -1.28 -9.81
N GLU A 71 6.59 -1.40 -11.09
CA GLU A 71 5.23 -1.22 -11.60
C GLU A 71 4.29 -2.28 -11.04
N TRP A 72 4.73 -3.51 -10.93
CA TRP A 72 3.93 -4.56 -10.30
C TRP A 72 3.66 -4.26 -8.84
N ALA A 73 4.66 -3.74 -8.12
CA ALA A 73 4.48 -3.35 -6.71
C ALA A 73 3.44 -2.23 -6.58
N TYR A 74 3.53 -1.20 -7.41
CA TYR A 74 2.55 -0.11 -7.40
C TYR A 74 1.15 -0.61 -7.74
N ALA A 75 1.04 -1.48 -8.73
CA ALA A 75 -0.26 -2.06 -9.10
C ALA A 75 -0.84 -2.87 -7.94
N GLY A 76 -0.03 -3.67 -7.28
CA GLY A 76 -0.46 -4.46 -6.13
C GLY A 76 -0.94 -3.58 -4.99
N PHE A 77 -0.21 -2.52 -4.66
CA PHE A 77 -0.61 -1.58 -3.63
C PHE A 77 -1.90 -0.85 -4.02
N PHE A 78 -2.02 -0.45 -5.28
CA PHE A 78 -3.21 0.22 -5.77
C PHE A 78 -4.45 -0.65 -5.62
N PHE A 79 -4.40 -1.88 -6.10
CA PHE A 79 -5.53 -2.79 -5.98
C PHE A 79 -5.84 -3.14 -4.53
N ASN A 80 -4.82 -3.31 -3.71
CA ASN A 80 -5.01 -3.58 -2.28
C ASN A 80 -5.76 -2.42 -1.60
N ALA A 81 -5.34 -1.18 -1.86
CA ALA A 81 -5.98 -0.01 -1.29
C ALA A 81 -7.39 0.19 -1.83
N LEU A 82 -7.60 -0.08 -3.12
CA LEU A 82 -8.91 0.04 -3.73
C LEU A 82 -9.89 -0.98 -3.15
N LEU A 83 -9.44 -2.23 -2.97
CA LEU A 83 -10.27 -3.25 -2.33
C LEU A 83 -10.58 -2.90 -0.87
N ALA A 84 -9.60 -2.36 -0.15
CA ALA A 84 -9.82 -1.92 1.22
C ALA A 84 -10.85 -0.79 1.29
N LEU A 85 -10.77 0.17 0.37
CA LEU A 85 -11.75 1.25 0.30
C LEU A 85 -13.15 0.69 0.02
N ALA A 86 -13.27 -0.19 -0.97
CA ALA A 86 -14.55 -0.79 -1.31
C ALA A 86 -15.12 -1.60 -0.13
N ALA A 87 -14.27 -2.35 0.56
CA ALA A 87 -14.69 -3.16 1.71
C ALA A 87 -15.20 -2.29 2.85
N HIS A 88 -14.47 -1.21 3.19
CA HIS A 88 -14.89 -0.34 4.28
C HIS A 88 -16.15 0.46 3.93
N LEU A 89 -16.28 0.91 2.69
CA LEU A 89 -17.50 1.59 2.25
C LEU A 89 -18.70 0.63 2.27
N GLY A 90 -18.49 -0.61 1.81
CA GLY A 90 -19.53 -1.62 1.83
C GLY A 90 -19.97 -2.02 3.23
N ALA A 91 -19.04 -2.07 4.17
CA ALA A 91 -19.31 -2.39 5.55
C ALA A 91 -19.90 -1.21 6.34
N GLY A 92 -19.67 0.02 5.85
CA GLY A 92 -20.17 1.20 6.53
C GLY A 92 -19.52 1.46 7.88
N ASP A 93 -18.26 1.02 8.06
CA ASP A 93 -17.59 1.10 9.35
C ASP A 93 -16.87 2.44 9.59
N GLY A 94 -16.85 3.34 8.60
CA GLY A 94 -16.24 4.66 8.75
C GLY A 94 -14.71 4.66 8.69
N GLU A 95 -14.08 3.56 8.40
CA GLU A 95 -12.62 3.45 8.39
C GLU A 95 -11.98 3.60 7.00
N PHE A 96 -12.75 4.09 6.04
CA PHE A 96 -12.27 4.26 4.67
C PHE A 96 -11.18 5.36 4.51
N PRO A 97 -11.02 6.38 5.39
CA PRO A 97 -10.02 7.43 5.14
C PRO A 97 -8.58 6.92 5.01
N GLY A 98 -8.23 5.85 5.72
CA GLY A 98 -6.91 5.24 5.59
C GLY A 98 -6.65 4.72 4.19
N ALA A 99 -7.64 4.06 3.58
CA ALA A 99 -7.52 3.55 2.21
C ALA A 99 -7.42 4.70 1.20
N VAL A 100 -8.18 5.78 1.40
CA VAL A 100 -8.10 6.98 0.54
C VAL A 100 -6.71 7.60 0.63
N MET A 101 -6.17 7.74 1.84
CA MET A 101 -4.81 8.26 2.04
C MET A 101 -3.79 7.40 1.31
N ALA A 102 -3.90 6.07 1.42
CA ALA A 102 -3.00 5.17 0.73
C ALA A 102 -3.08 5.35 -0.78
N LEU A 103 -4.28 5.47 -1.35
CA LEU A 103 -4.46 5.70 -2.78
C LEU A 103 -3.80 6.99 -3.24
N ILE A 104 -3.95 8.07 -2.47
CA ILE A 104 -3.32 9.35 -2.79
C ILE A 104 -1.80 9.22 -2.78
N LEU A 105 -1.23 8.61 -1.75
CA LEU A 105 0.21 8.42 -1.65
C LEU A 105 0.76 7.53 -2.76
N ILE A 106 0.05 6.47 -3.10
CA ILE A 106 0.42 5.59 -4.22
C ILE A 106 0.45 6.39 -5.52
N GLY A 107 -0.57 7.20 -5.76
CA GLY A 107 -0.65 8.03 -6.95
C GLY A 107 0.50 9.01 -7.06
N ILE A 108 0.80 9.74 -5.99
CA ILE A 108 1.90 10.71 -5.97
C ILE A 108 3.24 10.00 -6.14
N SER A 109 3.45 8.90 -5.43
CA SER A 109 4.69 8.13 -5.52
C SER A 109 4.91 7.59 -6.93
N TYR A 110 3.88 7.01 -7.53
CA TYR A 110 3.96 6.46 -8.88
C TYR A 110 4.22 7.54 -9.93
N CYS A 111 3.48 8.63 -9.88
CA CYS A 111 3.62 9.71 -10.87
C CYS A 111 4.99 10.38 -10.79
N THR A 112 5.47 10.65 -9.58
CA THR A 112 6.78 11.27 -9.40
C THR A 112 7.91 10.31 -9.79
N TRP A 113 7.76 9.02 -9.50
CA TRP A 113 8.72 8.02 -9.96
C TRP A 113 8.78 7.99 -11.50
N GLY A 114 7.62 8.03 -12.16
CA GLY A 114 7.57 8.05 -13.62
C GLY A 114 8.32 9.23 -14.21
N LYS A 115 8.18 10.42 -13.62
CA LYS A 115 8.89 11.60 -14.08
C LYS A 115 10.40 11.49 -13.86
N LEU A 116 10.80 10.97 -12.71
CA LEU A 116 12.22 10.77 -12.42
C LEU A 116 12.85 9.73 -13.34
N ALA A 117 12.12 8.66 -13.65
CA ALA A 117 12.61 7.62 -14.55
C ALA A 117 12.81 8.13 -15.98
N LYS A 118 12.05 9.15 -16.37
CA LYS A 118 12.17 9.79 -17.69
C LYS A 118 13.19 10.92 -17.70
N GLY A 119 13.83 11.20 -16.59
CA GLY A 119 14.79 12.30 -16.47
C GLY A 119 14.18 13.69 -16.41
N GLU A 120 12.91 13.78 -16.05
CA GLU A 120 12.20 15.06 -15.96
C GLU A 120 12.32 15.72 -14.60
#